data_e9dff6a34d9d4b73cb04ba0dcd2fc5c0
#
_entry.id   e9dff6a34d9d4b73cb04ba0dcd2fc5c0
#
_cell.length_a   1.000
_cell.length_b   1.000
_cell.length_c   1.000
_cell.angle_alpha   90.00
_cell.angle_beta   90.00
_cell.angle_gamma   90.00
#
_symmetry.space_group_name_H-M   'P 1'
#
loop_
_entity.id
_entity.type
_entity.pdbx_description
1 polymer ?
#
loop_
_entity_poly.entity_id
_entity_poly.type
_entity_poly.pdbx_seq_one_letter_code
_entity_poly.pdbx_strand_id
1 'polypeptide(L)'
;MSILDSQALHLAPAEPGLANDPLSHQLQALFQAQRTAFERDSLPSLKVRRDRLDRLMQMTRQHAKGICDAISKDFGQRAWQETFVAELMVFEQRLKYTRRHLPRWMRMRRVGTQLQYGLARNRLLPQPLGVVGILSPWNYPFDLSLSPAIDALAAGNRVMIKPSELNPHFGPYLAEMVAQFFDPSELTVVLGDVPLAAAFSRLPFDHLLFTGSTAVGRVVATAAAANLTPVTLELGGKSPVIIDGDCDLPAAAQRIAWGKLLNAGQTCIAPDYVLVADAQVDPLVQALLGAMQSQYPRLAQNPDYTSIISPRHWQRLQDMLADAQAQGAQLHVHHPAGEVFDPAARKMAPVIITGVRPSMRIAQEEIFGPILPIMACGDLDQVLAHVRQRDRPLALYWFGRNTQRRDRVLRETISGGVSINDCLLHVSQLSQPFGGVGPSGQGAHHGQWGFESCSKLKPIFIQSRWHGMGLVSAPYGRLINWAFRFFTR
;
A
#
# COMPACT_ATOMS: atom_id res chain seq x y z
N MET A 1 -17.24 -3.20 -12.13
CA MET A 1 -16.06 -3.37 -13.02
C MET A 1 -16.33 -2.52 -14.25
N SER A 2 -15.81 -1.31 -14.26
CA SER A 2 -16.03 -0.39 -15.40
C SER A 2 -15.29 -0.95 -16.62
N ILE A 3 -16.03 -1.12 -17.72
CA ILE A 3 -15.50 -1.55 -19.03
C ILE A 3 -14.38 -0.64 -19.55
N LEU A 4 -14.22 0.55 -18.98
CA LEU A 4 -13.20 1.54 -19.35
C LEU A 4 -11.81 1.29 -18.77
N ASP A 5 -11.69 0.56 -17.64
CA ASP A 5 -10.38 0.19 -17.09
C ASP A 5 -9.78 -1.06 -17.79
N SER A 6 -10.61 -1.86 -18.46
CA SER A 6 -10.15 -3.06 -19.15
C SER A 6 -9.61 -2.80 -20.57
N GLN A 7 -9.94 -1.67 -21.18
CA GLN A 7 -9.47 -1.35 -22.55
C GLN A 7 -8.07 -0.72 -22.60
N ALA A 8 -7.54 -0.24 -21.47
CA ALA A 8 -6.24 0.40 -21.46
C ALA A 8 -5.05 -0.56 -21.30
N LEU A 9 -5.27 -1.82 -20.96
CA LEU A 9 -4.19 -2.77 -20.66
C LEU A 9 -4.50 -4.20 -21.10
N HIS A 10 -4.91 -4.40 -22.35
CA HIS A 10 -4.53 -5.65 -23.01
C HIS A 10 -3.00 -5.61 -23.18
N LEU A 11 -2.27 -6.37 -22.35
CA LEU A 11 -0.93 -6.79 -22.71
C LEU A 11 -1.05 -7.74 -23.90
N ALA A 12 -1.23 -7.18 -25.09
CA ALA A 12 -0.87 -7.86 -26.31
C ALA A 12 0.58 -8.37 -26.15
N PRO A 13 0.95 -9.54 -26.73
CA PRO A 13 2.34 -9.92 -26.84
C PRO A 13 3.08 -8.67 -27.36
N ALA A 14 4.25 -8.38 -26.79
CA ALA A 14 5.03 -7.17 -27.06
C ALA A 14 4.88 -6.76 -28.52
N GLU A 15 4.24 -5.61 -28.78
CA GLU A 15 4.23 -5.10 -30.15
C GLU A 15 5.69 -4.93 -30.57
N PRO A 16 6.08 -5.41 -31.76
CA PRO A 16 7.48 -5.33 -32.21
C PRO A 16 8.06 -3.92 -32.24
N GLY A 17 7.23 -2.89 -32.13
CA GLY A 17 7.63 -1.47 -32.13
C GLY A 17 8.29 -0.97 -30.82
N LEU A 18 8.01 -1.56 -29.67
CA LEU A 18 8.58 -1.14 -28.39
C LEU A 18 10.05 -1.58 -28.18
N ALA A 19 10.51 -2.59 -28.89
CA ALA A 19 11.89 -3.09 -28.79
C ALA A 19 12.94 -2.08 -29.29
N ASN A 20 12.57 -1.11 -30.14
CA ASN A 20 13.47 -0.13 -30.74
C ASN A 20 13.25 1.32 -30.24
N ASP A 21 12.44 1.52 -29.19
CA ASP A 21 12.25 2.83 -28.60
C ASP A 21 13.47 3.24 -27.76
N PRO A 22 14.03 4.46 -27.98
CA PRO A 22 15.16 4.97 -27.19
C PRO A 22 14.95 4.92 -25.67
N LEU A 23 13.71 5.15 -25.19
CA LEU A 23 13.38 5.07 -23.76
C LEU A 23 13.48 3.63 -23.22
N SER A 24 13.10 2.65 -24.01
CA SER A 24 13.24 1.24 -23.65
C SER A 24 14.71 0.80 -23.57
N HIS A 25 15.54 1.29 -24.47
CA HIS A 25 17.00 1.07 -24.42
C HIS A 25 17.64 1.74 -23.20
N GLN A 26 17.25 2.98 -22.88
CA GLN A 26 17.73 3.68 -21.69
C GLN A 26 17.31 2.95 -20.40
N LEU A 27 16.05 2.48 -20.33
CA LEU A 27 15.54 1.71 -19.22
C LEU A 27 16.35 0.43 -18.98
N GLN A 28 16.63 -0.32 -20.04
CA GLN A 28 17.45 -1.55 -19.96
C GLN A 28 18.89 -1.25 -19.55
N ALA A 29 19.50 -0.15 -20.06
CA ALA A 29 20.84 0.27 -19.69
C ALA A 29 20.94 0.61 -18.20
N LEU A 30 19.97 1.34 -17.64
CA LEU A 30 19.90 1.65 -16.21
C LEU A 30 19.77 0.39 -15.36
N PHE A 31 18.88 -0.52 -15.76
CA PHE A 31 18.70 -1.80 -15.07
C PHE A 31 20.01 -2.61 -15.07
N GLN A 32 20.68 -2.73 -16.22
CA GLN A 32 21.93 -3.46 -16.34
C GLN A 32 23.07 -2.82 -15.53
N ALA A 33 23.14 -1.49 -15.47
CA ALA A 33 24.09 -0.78 -14.64
C ALA A 33 23.91 -1.09 -13.15
N GLN A 34 22.65 -1.10 -12.66
CA GLN A 34 22.34 -1.48 -11.28
C GLN A 34 22.67 -2.95 -11.00
N ARG A 35 22.38 -3.87 -11.92
CA ARG A 35 22.72 -5.28 -11.79
C ARG A 35 24.24 -5.49 -11.69
N THR A 36 24.99 -4.88 -12.56
CA THR A 36 26.46 -4.95 -12.54
C THR A 36 27.02 -4.34 -11.23
N ALA A 37 26.46 -3.23 -10.76
CA ALA A 37 26.87 -2.64 -9.49
C ALA A 37 26.52 -3.53 -8.28
N PHE A 38 25.40 -4.23 -8.33
CA PHE A 38 25.04 -5.21 -7.30
C PHE A 38 25.99 -6.40 -7.30
N GLU A 39 26.36 -6.94 -8.46
CA GLU A 39 27.30 -8.07 -8.58
C GLU A 39 28.68 -7.74 -7.99
N ARG A 40 29.12 -6.49 -8.09
CA ARG A 40 30.40 -6.01 -7.50
C ARG A 40 30.33 -5.88 -5.97
N ASP A 41 29.17 -5.53 -5.41
CA ASP A 41 28.94 -5.40 -3.96
C ASP A 41 27.55 -5.95 -3.60
N SER A 42 27.44 -7.28 -3.58
CA SER A 42 26.19 -7.99 -3.33
C SER A 42 25.79 -8.07 -1.84
N LEU A 43 26.69 -7.70 -0.93
CA LEU A 43 26.43 -7.72 0.52
C LEU A 43 26.99 -6.45 1.18
N PRO A 44 26.43 -5.27 0.88
CA PRO A 44 26.94 -4.02 1.42
C PRO A 44 26.91 -3.99 2.94
N SER A 45 27.95 -3.39 3.52
CA SER A 45 28.12 -3.30 4.97
C SER A 45 27.03 -2.46 5.64
N LEU A 46 26.88 -2.59 6.97
CA LEU A 46 25.98 -1.74 7.76
C LEU A 46 26.29 -0.24 7.55
N LYS A 47 27.57 0.13 7.41
CA LYS A 47 27.96 1.51 7.17
C LYS A 47 27.39 2.03 5.85
N VAL A 48 27.52 1.28 4.77
CA VAL A 48 26.98 1.63 3.44
C VAL A 48 25.46 1.76 3.47
N ARG A 49 24.77 0.81 4.09
CA ARG A 49 23.29 0.84 4.16
C ARG A 49 22.80 2.01 5.01
N ARG A 50 23.48 2.34 6.12
CA ARG A 50 23.16 3.53 6.92
C ARG A 50 23.41 4.81 6.17
N ASP A 51 24.51 4.91 5.42
CA ASP A 51 24.80 6.06 4.58
C ASP A 51 23.68 6.33 3.58
N ARG A 52 23.17 5.28 2.91
CA ARG A 52 22.04 5.41 1.99
C ARG A 52 20.78 5.95 2.67
N LEU A 53 20.47 5.46 3.89
CA LEU A 53 19.32 5.96 4.67
C LEU A 53 19.54 7.40 5.17
N ASP A 54 20.77 7.76 5.54
CA ASP A 54 21.12 9.10 5.99
C ASP A 54 21.02 10.12 4.81
N ARG A 55 21.43 9.72 3.59
CA ARG A 55 21.26 10.53 2.36
C ARG A 55 19.78 10.71 2.01
N LEU A 56 18.92 9.69 2.16
CA LEU A 56 17.46 9.83 2.00
C LEU A 56 16.89 10.86 3.00
N MET A 57 17.33 10.81 4.26
CA MET A 57 16.91 11.76 5.28
C MET A 57 17.33 13.20 4.94
N GLN A 58 18.57 13.37 4.53
CA GLN A 58 19.12 14.68 4.14
C GLN A 58 18.37 15.24 2.93
N MET A 59 18.18 14.44 1.88
CA MET A 59 17.42 14.76 0.68
C MET A 59 16.00 15.24 1.03
N THR A 60 15.27 14.48 1.83
CA THR A 60 13.91 14.82 2.25
C THR A 60 13.85 16.18 2.94
N ARG A 61 14.77 16.44 3.88
CA ARG A 61 14.79 17.68 4.65
C ARG A 61 15.17 18.89 3.81
N GLN A 62 16.13 18.74 2.91
CA GLN A 62 16.57 19.82 2.02
C GLN A 62 15.49 20.20 1.00
N HIS A 63 14.71 19.23 0.55
CA HIS A 63 13.70 19.41 -0.49
C HIS A 63 12.26 19.50 0.03
N ALA A 64 12.03 19.51 1.36
CA ALA A 64 10.69 19.42 1.95
C ALA A 64 9.68 20.41 1.36
N LYS A 65 10.08 21.69 1.21
CA LYS A 65 9.21 22.72 0.62
C LYS A 65 8.90 22.43 -0.85
N GLY A 66 9.90 22.10 -1.65
CA GLY A 66 9.75 21.82 -3.09
C GLY A 66 8.89 20.57 -3.34
N ILE A 67 8.98 19.56 -2.47
CA ILE A 67 8.11 18.37 -2.51
C ILE A 67 6.64 18.78 -2.31
N CYS A 68 6.36 19.58 -1.28
CA CYS A 68 5.00 20.07 -1.01
C CYS A 68 4.46 20.91 -2.18
N ASP A 69 5.27 21.81 -2.71
CA ASP A 69 4.91 22.70 -3.82
C ASP A 69 4.62 21.91 -5.11
N ALA A 70 5.47 20.92 -5.44
CA ALA A 70 5.29 20.08 -6.63
C ALA A 70 4.03 19.20 -6.52
N ILE A 71 3.79 18.58 -5.39
CA ILE A 71 2.58 17.76 -5.14
C ILE A 71 1.33 18.63 -5.21
N SER A 72 1.35 19.82 -4.58
CA SER A 72 0.20 20.73 -4.63
C SER A 72 -0.15 21.15 -6.06
N LYS A 73 0.87 21.38 -6.92
CA LYS A 73 0.66 21.67 -8.35
C LYS A 73 -0.01 20.53 -9.09
N ASP A 74 0.38 19.29 -8.83
CA ASP A 74 -0.21 18.10 -9.47
C ASP A 74 -1.68 17.93 -9.13
N PHE A 75 -2.05 18.14 -7.87
CA PHE A 75 -3.44 18.11 -7.44
C PHE A 75 -4.24 19.34 -7.88
N GLY A 76 -3.56 20.44 -8.23
CA GLY A 76 -4.17 21.76 -8.41
C GLY A 76 -4.31 22.53 -7.10
N GLN A 77 -4.55 21.84 -6.00
CA GLN A 77 -4.48 22.34 -4.62
C GLN A 77 -4.37 21.17 -3.65
N ARG A 78 -3.33 21.16 -2.83
CA ARG A 78 -3.18 20.29 -1.66
C ARG A 78 -2.39 21.05 -0.59
N ALA A 79 -2.90 21.07 0.64
CA ALA A 79 -2.25 21.76 1.75
C ALA A 79 -0.86 21.19 2.01
N TRP A 80 0.14 22.05 2.23
CA TRP A 80 1.49 21.59 2.58
C TRP A 80 1.50 20.84 3.92
N GLN A 81 0.60 21.22 4.86
CA GLN A 81 0.42 20.56 6.14
C GLN A 81 -0.02 19.10 5.94
N GLU A 82 -0.93 18.86 5.00
CA GLU A 82 -1.39 17.50 4.67
C GLU A 82 -0.25 16.66 4.09
N THR A 83 0.50 17.20 3.13
CA THR A 83 1.68 16.53 2.58
C THR A 83 2.74 16.28 3.67
N PHE A 84 2.96 17.27 4.55
CA PHE A 84 3.91 17.12 5.65
C PHE A 84 3.53 15.98 6.61
N VAL A 85 2.27 15.95 7.07
CA VAL A 85 1.80 14.96 8.05
C VAL A 85 1.67 13.57 7.43
N ALA A 86 1.09 13.49 6.22
CA ALA A 86 0.76 12.20 5.60
C ALA A 86 1.94 11.57 4.83
N GLU A 87 2.95 12.35 4.44
CA GLU A 87 4.07 11.84 3.66
C GLU A 87 5.43 12.09 4.33
N LEU A 88 5.82 13.36 4.53
CA LEU A 88 7.18 13.67 4.99
C LEU A 88 7.46 13.20 6.42
N MET A 89 6.54 13.47 7.34
CA MET A 89 6.70 13.11 8.76
C MET A 89 6.70 11.57 8.95
N VAL A 90 5.79 10.87 8.28
CA VAL A 90 5.70 9.40 8.33
C VAL A 90 6.96 8.78 7.73
N PHE A 91 7.42 9.29 6.61
CA PHE A 91 8.65 8.86 5.95
C PHE A 91 9.88 9.05 6.85
N GLU A 92 10.04 10.21 7.49
CA GLU A 92 11.15 10.46 8.42
C GLU A 92 11.12 9.53 9.62
N GLN A 93 9.93 9.27 10.18
CA GLN A 93 9.76 8.30 11.27
C GLN A 93 10.18 6.90 10.84
N ARG A 94 9.82 6.48 9.62
CA ARG A 94 10.18 5.19 9.04
C ARG A 94 11.70 5.06 8.84
N LEU A 95 12.35 6.09 8.32
CA LEU A 95 13.81 6.13 8.19
C LEU A 95 14.50 5.98 9.56
N LYS A 96 14.08 6.74 10.58
CA LYS A 96 14.63 6.66 11.94
C LYS A 96 14.43 5.26 12.53
N TYR A 97 13.24 4.70 12.38
CA TYR A 97 12.91 3.35 12.86
C TYR A 97 13.80 2.30 12.19
N THR A 98 13.84 2.30 10.87
CA THR A 98 14.63 1.34 10.08
C THR A 98 16.12 1.45 10.41
N ARG A 99 16.68 2.66 10.43
CA ARG A 99 18.10 2.91 10.76
C ARG A 99 18.47 2.39 12.16
N ARG A 100 17.59 2.54 13.14
CA ARG A 100 17.76 2.05 14.52
C ARG A 100 17.78 0.52 14.57
N HIS A 101 16.87 -0.14 13.85
CA HIS A 101 16.69 -1.59 13.95
C HIS A 101 17.54 -2.38 12.94
N LEU A 102 18.06 -1.75 11.90
CA LEU A 102 18.85 -2.36 10.84
C LEU A 102 20.00 -3.27 11.34
N PRO A 103 20.80 -2.90 12.37
CA PRO A 103 21.86 -3.80 12.87
C PRO A 103 21.32 -5.14 13.37
N ARG A 104 20.11 -5.15 13.93
CA ARG A 104 19.44 -6.37 14.39
C ARG A 104 18.94 -7.20 13.22
N TRP A 105 18.31 -6.57 12.23
CA TRP A 105 17.73 -7.25 11.09
C TRP A 105 18.77 -7.91 10.19
N MET A 106 19.94 -7.29 10.05
CA MET A 106 21.08 -7.82 9.27
C MET A 106 21.78 -9.02 9.91
N ARG A 107 21.58 -9.25 11.20
CA ARG A 107 22.28 -10.34 11.92
C ARG A 107 21.81 -11.71 11.44
N MET A 108 22.79 -12.63 11.31
CA MET A 108 22.49 -14.05 11.19
C MET A 108 21.75 -14.54 12.44
N ARG A 109 20.53 -15.03 12.26
CA ARG A 109 19.63 -15.46 13.35
C ARG A 109 19.81 -16.95 13.65
N ARG A 110 19.76 -17.33 14.91
CA ARG A 110 19.65 -18.72 15.35
C ARG A 110 18.19 -19.12 15.26
N VAL A 111 17.93 -20.32 14.73
CA VAL A 111 16.59 -20.93 14.72
C VAL A 111 16.69 -22.34 15.27
N GLY A 112 15.57 -22.90 15.75
CA GLY A 112 15.51 -24.20 16.36
C GLY A 112 16.05 -25.31 15.45
N THR A 113 16.75 -26.28 16.04
CA THR A 113 17.19 -27.50 15.39
C THR A 113 16.38 -28.66 15.96
N GLN A 114 15.90 -29.55 15.11
CA GLN A 114 15.12 -30.71 15.54
C GLN A 114 16.05 -31.70 16.29
N LEU A 115 15.51 -32.33 17.32
CA LEU A 115 16.26 -33.17 18.26
C LEU A 115 17.03 -34.32 17.58
N GLN A 116 16.48 -34.91 16.52
CA GLN A 116 17.13 -36.00 15.76
C GLN A 116 18.46 -35.60 15.10
N TYR A 117 18.70 -34.31 14.92
CA TYR A 117 19.98 -33.80 14.35
C TYR A 117 21.01 -33.47 15.45
N GLY A 118 20.71 -33.75 16.72
CA GLY A 118 21.63 -33.65 17.84
C GLY A 118 22.23 -32.25 18.03
N LEU A 119 23.54 -32.14 17.95
CA LEU A 119 24.29 -30.90 18.18
C LEU A 119 24.44 -30.01 16.94
N ALA A 120 23.75 -30.30 15.85
CA ALA A 120 23.69 -29.44 14.67
C ALA A 120 23.11 -28.06 14.99
N ARG A 121 23.34 -27.09 14.14
CA ARG A 121 22.88 -25.71 14.34
C ARG A 121 22.22 -25.17 13.09
N ASN A 122 21.06 -24.54 13.25
CA ASN A 122 20.39 -23.84 12.18
C ASN A 122 20.60 -22.33 12.29
N ARG A 123 20.75 -21.67 11.13
CA ARG A 123 20.89 -20.23 11.00
C ARG A 123 20.02 -19.72 9.86
N LEU A 124 19.59 -18.46 9.95
CA LEU A 124 19.04 -17.70 8.83
C LEU A 124 19.93 -16.49 8.58
N LEU A 125 20.44 -16.36 7.36
CA LEU A 125 21.26 -15.23 6.91
C LEU A 125 20.41 -14.37 5.96
N PRO A 126 20.04 -13.14 6.34
CA PRO A 126 19.41 -12.20 5.41
C PRO A 126 20.44 -11.74 4.37
N GLN A 127 20.10 -11.89 3.09
CA GLN A 127 20.91 -11.44 1.96
C GLN A 127 20.06 -10.56 1.03
N PRO A 128 20.60 -9.46 0.47
CA PRO A 128 19.90 -8.68 -0.54
C PRO A 128 19.48 -9.56 -1.72
N LEU A 129 18.39 -9.21 -2.37
CA LEU A 129 17.89 -9.92 -3.55
C LEU A 129 18.67 -9.51 -4.82
N GLY A 130 18.86 -8.20 -5.01
CA GLY A 130 19.49 -7.66 -6.21
C GLY A 130 18.98 -6.26 -6.57
N VAL A 131 18.27 -6.15 -7.68
CA VAL A 131 17.66 -4.90 -8.16
C VAL A 131 16.15 -4.96 -7.89
N VAL A 132 15.64 -3.97 -7.16
CA VAL A 132 14.22 -3.84 -6.80
C VAL A 132 13.57 -2.74 -7.65
N GLY A 133 12.49 -3.09 -8.34
CA GLY A 133 11.63 -2.15 -9.05
C GLY A 133 10.50 -1.63 -8.17
N ILE A 134 10.15 -0.36 -8.28
CA ILE A 134 9.03 0.26 -7.58
C ILE A 134 8.19 1.02 -8.59
N LEU A 135 6.92 0.63 -8.74
CA LEU A 135 5.91 1.36 -9.49
C LEU A 135 4.98 2.05 -8.50
N SER A 136 5.08 3.36 -8.41
CA SER A 136 4.36 4.13 -7.38
C SER A 136 3.14 4.86 -7.94
N PRO A 137 2.09 5.07 -7.11
CA PRO A 137 0.86 5.73 -7.50
C PRO A 137 0.98 7.25 -7.37
N TRP A 138 -0.13 7.93 -7.68
CA TRP A 138 -0.22 9.38 -7.70
C TRP A 138 -0.72 10.02 -6.40
N ASN A 139 -1.38 9.26 -5.51
CA ASN A 139 -2.15 9.83 -4.39
C ASN A 139 -1.30 10.27 -3.18
N TYR A 140 -0.23 9.56 -2.89
CA TYR A 140 0.84 9.94 -1.93
C TYR A 140 2.19 9.71 -2.61
N PRO A 141 2.52 10.57 -3.60
CA PRO A 141 3.57 10.26 -4.56
C PRO A 141 4.97 10.24 -3.95
N PHE A 142 5.21 11.00 -2.88
CA PHE A 142 6.50 10.99 -2.18
C PHE A 142 6.66 9.74 -1.31
N ASP A 143 5.71 9.51 -0.40
CA ASP A 143 5.83 8.38 0.55
C ASP A 143 5.78 7.03 -0.19
N LEU A 144 4.85 6.85 -1.11
CA LEU A 144 4.68 5.58 -1.83
C LEU A 144 5.75 5.32 -2.91
N SER A 145 6.53 6.32 -3.29
CA SER A 145 7.74 6.11 -4.10
C SER A 145 8.95 5.73 -3.24
N LEU A 146 9.17 6.41 -2.13
CA LEU A 146 10.43 6.33 -1.39
C LEU A 146 10.37 5.44 -0.15
N SER A 147 9.20 5.20 0.44
CA SER A 147 9.07 4.29 1.59
C SER A 147 9.44 2.85 1.25
N PRO A 148 9.01 2.26 0.12
CA PRO A 148 9.53 0.97 -0.31
C PRO A 148 11.03 0.98 -0.62
N ALA A 149 11.55 2.11 -1.09
CA ALA A 149 12.99 2.26 -1.31
C ALA A 149 13.79 2.22 0.01
N ILE A 150 13.23 2.71 1.15
CA ILE A 150 13.85 2.52 2.47
C ILE A 150 14.07 1.04 2.74
N ASP A 151 13.04 0.21 2.56
CA ASP A 151 13.09 -1.21 2.85
C ASP A 151 14.12 -1.93 1.96
N ALA A 152 14.11 -1.63 0.66
CA ALA A 152 15.03 -2.20 -0.32
C ALA A 152 16.50 -1.79 -0.08
N LEU A 153 16.77 -0.51 0.15
CA LEU A 153 18.12 0.00 0.44
C LEU A 153 18.65 -0.50 1.79
N ALA A 154 17.79 -0.58 2.81
CA ALA A 154 18.12 -1.18 4.12
C ALA A 154 18.48 -2.67 3.98
N ALA A 155 17.75 -3.41 3.15
CA ALA A 155 18.08 -4.79 2.83
C ALA A 155 19.39 -4.94 2.02
N GLY A 156 19.86 -3.85 1.38
CA GLY A 156 21.12 -3.79 0.64
C GLY A 156 20.98 -3.87 -0.88
N ASN A 157 19.76 -3.77 -1.38
CA ASN A 157 19.46 -3.81 -2.81
C ASN A 157 19.80 -2.51 -3.53
N ARG A 158 19.73 -2.55 -4.85
CA ARG A 158 19.67 -1.41 -5.77
C ARG A 158 18.22 -1.13 -6.10
N VAL A 159 17.86 0.11 -6.43
CA VAL A 159 16.44 0.50 -6.57
C VAL A 159 16.21 1.33 -7.82
N MET A 160 15.19 0.96 -8.57
CA MET A 160 14.62 1.75 -9.65
C MET A 160 13.19 2.13 -9.31
N ILE A 161 12.84 3.41 -9.45
CA ILE A 161 11.50 3.94 -9.18
C ILE A 161 10.89 4.49 -10.46
N LYS A 162 9.66 4.09 -10.77
CA LYS A 162 8.84 4.72 -11.81
C LYS A 162 7.62 5.35 -11.14
N PRO A 163 7.61 6.70 -10.93
CA PRO A 163 6.46 7.41 -10.40
C PRO A 163 5.31 7.46 -11.41
N SER A 164 4.10 7.75 -10.92
CA SER A 164 2.93 7.90 -11.79
C SER A 164 3.06 9.08 -12.74
N GLU A 165 2.60 8.91 -13.96
CA GLU A 165 2.46 9.96 -14.98
C GLU A 165 1.41 11.03 -14.60
N LEU A 166 0.55 10.75 -13.64
CA LEU A 166 -0.41 11.71 -13.08
C LEU A 166 0.23 12.76 -12.16
N ASN A 167 1.54 12.65 -11.92
CA ASN A 167 2.32 13.62 -11.15
C ASN A 167 3.35 14.32 -12.06
N PRO A 168 2.93 15.14 -13.03
CA PRO A 168 3.83 15.75 -14.01
C PRO A 168 4.80 16.78 -13.43
N HIS A 169 4.56 17.31 -12.22
CA HIS A 169 5.47 18.20 -11.51
C HIS A 169 6.32 17.46 -10.49
N PHE A 170 5.72 16.57 -9.70
CA PHE A 170 6.45 15.84 -8.68
C PHE A 170 7.38 14.77 -9.27
N GLY A 171 6.99 14.05 -10.32
CA GLY A 171 7.83 13.02 -10.93
C GLY A 171 9.21 13.55 -11.37
N PRO A 172 9.30 14.61 -12.20
CA PRO A 172 10.56 15.24 -12.56
C PRO A 172 11.33 15.78 -11.35
N TYR A 173 10.64 16.40 -10.39
CA TYR A 173 11.26 16.89 -9.16
C TYR A 173 11.88 15.75 -8.33
N LEU A 174 11.20 14.61 -8.24
CA LEU A 174 11.74 13.40 -7.59
C LEU A 174 13.01 12.91 -8.30
N ALA A 175 13.02 12.88 -9.63
CA ALA A 175 14.18 12.45 -10.40
C ALA A 175 15.38 13.37 -10.17
N GLU A 176 15.15 14.69 -10.20
CA GLU A 176 16.19 15.70 -9.95
C GLU A 176 16.77 15.58 -8.53
N MET A 177 15.92 15.53 -7.50
CA MET A 177 16.42 15.44 -6.13
C MET A 177 17.13 14.12 -5.85
N VAL A 178 16.68 12.98 -6.42
CA VAL A 178 17.38 11.70 -6.27
C VAL A 178 18.75 11.74 -6.93
N ALA A 179 18.89 12.32 -8.12
CA ALA A 179 20.16 12.43 -8.83
C ALA A 179 21.22 13.30 -8.10
N GLN A 180 20.79 14.20 -7.21
CA GLN A 180 21.72 15.01 -6.39
C GLN A 180 22.34 14.19 -5.24
N PHE A 181 21.70 13.12 -4.79
CA PHE A 181 22.10 12.36 -3.60
C PHE A 181 22.56 10.94 -3.87
N PHE A 182 22.19 10.37 -5.02
CA PHE A 182 22.46 8.97 -5.33
C PHE A 182 23.06 8.79 -6.72
N ASP A 183 24.04 7.90 -6.80
CA ASP A 183 24.48 7.38 -8.08
C ASP A 183 23.35 6.55 -8.72
N PRO A 184 23.11 6.67 -10.04
CA PRO A 184 22.07 5.91 -10.73
C PRO A 184 22.16 4.38 -10.52
N SER A 185 23.36 3.87 -10.24
CA SER A 185 23.58 2.46 -9.91
C SER A 185 23.13 2.07 -8.49
N GLU A 186 22.76 3.03 -7.63
CA GLU A 186 22.23 2.76 -6.29
C GLU A 186 20.72 2.98 -6.21
N LEU A 187 20.26 4.17 -6.63
CA LEU A 187 18.88 4.58 -6.68
C LEU A 187 18.65 5.49 -7.89
N THR A 188 17.69 5.16 -8.72
CA THR A 188 17.34 5.97 -9.89
C THR A 188 15.84 6.08 -10.08
N VAL A 189 15.41 7.19 -10.71
CA VAL A 189 14.01 7.44 -11.07
C VAL A 189 13.87 7.44 -12.58
N VAL A 190 12.89 6.70 -13.09
CA VAL A 190 12.59 6.59 -14.51
C VAL A 190 11.26 7.28 -14.78
N LEU A 191 11.28 8.31 -15.63
CA LEU A 191 10.09 9.07 -16.01
C LEU A 191 9.52 8.55 -17.32
N GLY A 192 8.22 8.45 -17.41
CA GLY A 192 7.52 8.04 -18.62
C GLY A 192 6.05 7.71 -18.34
N ASP A 193 5.36 7.40 -19.39
CA ASP A 193 3.93 7.11 -19.46
C ASP A 193 3.58 5.62 -19.25
N VAL A 194 2.35 5.25 -19.57
CA VAL A 194 1.83 3.88 -19.43
C VAL A 194 2.64 2.84 -20.24
N PRO A 195 3.02 3.07 -21.52
CA PRO A 195 3.91 2.17 -22.26
C PRO A 195 5.23 1.89 -21.56
N LEU A 196 5.87 2.92 -20.99
CA LEU A 196 7.12 2.73 -20.24
C LEU A 196 6.88 1.98 -18.92
N ALA A 197 5.75 2.21 -18.23
CA ALA A 197 5.38 1.44 -17.05
C ALA A 197 5.20 -0.06 -17.36
N ALA A 198 4.62 -0.38 -18.52
CA ALA A 198 4.49 -1.73 -19.00
C ALA A 198 5.86 -2.36 -19.33
N ALA A 199 6.77 -1.61 -19.97
CA ALA A 199 8.15 -2.05 -20.22
C ALA A 199 8.91 -2.27 -18.90
N PHE A 200 8.79 -1.36 -17.95
CA PHE A 200 9.37 -1.47 -16.61
C PHE A 200 8.90 -2.73 -15.88
N SER A 201 7.60 -3.05 -15.94
CA SER A 201 7.04 -4.26 -15.31
C SER A 201 7.59 -5.58 -15.88
N ARG A 202 8.14 -5.55 -17.09
CA ARG A 202 8.74 -6.72 -17.78
C ARG A 202 10.23 -6.87 -17.53
N LEU A 203 10.89 -5.91 -16.86
CA LEU A 203 12.29 -6.08 -16.50
C LEU A 203 12.45 -7.25 -15.50
N PRO A 204 13.53 -8.02 -15.60
CA PRO A 204 13.77 -9.15 -14.71
C PRO A 204 14.31 -8.67 -13.35
N PHE A 205 13.50 -7.89 -12.63
CA PHE A 205 13.79 -7.48 -11.26
C PHE A 205 13.90 -8.68 -10.32
N ASP A 206 14.68 -8.54 -9.28
CA ASP A 206 14.75 -9.54 -8.20
C ASP A 206 13.59 -9.40 -7.21
N HIS A 207 12.91 -8.25 -7.22
CA HIS A 207 11.62 -7.98 -6.58
C HIS A 207 10.95 -6.78 -7.25
N LEU A 208 9.63 -6.81 -7.39
CA LEU A 208 8.85 -5.70 -7.93
C LEU A 208 7.75 -5.31 -6.94
N LEU A 209 7.75 -4.04 -6.49
CA LEU A 209 6.67 -3.48 -5.70
C LEU A 209 5.79 -2.60 -6.57
N PHE A 210 4.50 -2.82 -6.51
CA PHE A 210 3.49 -2.03 -7.21
C PHE A 210 2.44 -1.54 -6.21
N THR A 211 2.11 -0.26 -6.27
CA THR A 211 0.96 0.32 -5.56
C THR A 211 0.02 0.97 -6.56
N GLY A 212 -1.25 0.58 -6.54
CA GLY A 212 -2.25 1.10 -7.48
C GLY A 212 -3.57 0.33 -7.47
N SER A 213 -4.34 0.40 -8.58
CA SER A 213 -5.61 -0.32 -8.67
C SER A 213 -5.44 -1.83 -8.81
N THR A 214 -6.44 -2.60 -8.35
CA THR A 214 -6.44 -4.07 -8.46
C THR A 214 -6.35 -4.54 -9.92
N ALA A 215 -6.99 -3.82 -10.84
CA ALA A 215 -6.94 -4.15 -12.27
C ALA A 215 -5.52 -4.05 -12.83
N VAL A 216 -4.82 -2.95 -12.54
CA VAL A 216 -3.43 -2.74 -12.96
C VAL A 216 -2.48 -3.68 -12.23
N GLY A 217 -2.70 -3.95 -10.94
CA GLY A 217 -1.91 -4.91 -10.16
C GLY A 217 -1.89 -6.32 -10.77
N ARG A 218 -3.02 -6.78 -11.30
CA ARG A 218 -3.09 -8.06 -12.03
C ARG A 218 -2.20 -8.07 -13.26
N VAL A 219 -2.19 -6.97 -14.01
CA VAL A 219 -1.37 -6.81 -15.21
C VAL A 219 0.12 -6.83 -14.85
N VAL A 220 0.51 -6.06 -13.85
CA VAL A 220 1.90 -6.00 -13.36
C VAL A 220 2.36 -7.38 -12.85
N ALA A 221 1.53 -8.06 -12.07
CA ALA A 221 1.85 -9.40 -11.59
C ALA A 221 2.03 -10.41 -12.73
N THR A 222 1.17 -10.35 -13.75
CA THR A 222 1.29 -11.20 -14.95
C THR A 222 2.59 -10.92 -15.72
N ALA A 223 2.96 -9.65 -15.87
CA ALA A 223 4.22 -9.27 -16.52
C ALA A 223 5.45 -9.75 -15.73
N ALA A 224 5.44 -9.58 -14.41
CA ALA A 224 6.51 -10.02 -13.52
C ALA A 224 6.68 -11.55 -13.49
N ALA A 225 5.57 -12.30 -13.58
CA ALA A 225 5.57 -13.76 -13.58
C ALA A 225 6.36 -14.36 -14.74
N ALA A 226 6.44 -13.69 -15.90
CA ALA A 226 7.23 -14.14 -17.03
C ALA A 226 8.73 -14.29 -16.70
N ASN A 227 9.23 -13.51 -15.75
CA ASN A 227 10.61 -13.54 -15.27
C ASN A 227 10.75 -14.25 -13.90
N LEU A 228 9.68 -14.82 -13.36
CA LEU A 228 9.62 -15.35 -11.99
C LEU A 228 9.96 -14.28 -10.93
N THR A 229 9.76 -13.00 -11.25
CA THR A 229 9.98 -11.88 -10.32
C THR A 229 8.94 -11.93 -9.20
N PRO A 230 9.34 -12.03 -7.92
CA PRO A 230 8.43 -11.92 -6.80
C PRO A 230 7.83 -10.51 -6.74
N VAL A 231 6.54 -10.42 -6.39
CA VAL A 231 5.85 -9.12 -6.32
C VAL A 231 5.31 -8.83 -4.92
N THR A 232 5.38 -7.57 -4.51
CA THR A 232 4.53 -6.99 -3.48
C THR A 232 3.51 -6.09 -4.15
N LEU A 233 2.23 -6.35 -3.94
CA LEU A 233 1.12 -5.58 -4.51
C LEU A 233 0.36 -4.89 -3.38
N GLU A 234 0.35 -3.57 -3.41
CA GLU A 234 -0.46 -2.73 -2.53
C GLU A 234 -1.61 -2.16 -3.36
N LEU A 235 -2.78 -2.72 -3.15
CA LEU A 235 -3.95 -2.42 -3.96
C LEU A 235 -5.01 -1.72 -3.12
N GLY A 236 -6.15 -1.41 -3.71
CA GLY A 236 -7.24 -0.75 -3.00
C GLY A 236 -8.26 -1.73 -2.44
N GLY A 237 -9.49 -1.30 -2.46
CA GLY A 237 -10.65 -2.06 -2.05
C GLY A 237 -11.66 -1.20 -1.31
N LYS A 238 -12.83 -1.79 -1.03
CA LYS A 238 -13.90 -1.10 -0.31
C LYS A 238 -13.73 -1.32 1.19
N SER A 239 -13.02 -0.40 1.86
CA SER A 239 -12.72 -0.47 3.30
C SER A 239 -13.96 -0.15 4.15
N PRO A 240 -14.57 -1.13 4.86
CA PRO A 240 -15.76 -0.92 5.68
C PRO A 240 -15.43 -0.22 6.99
N VAL A 241 -16.35 0.66 7.42
CA VAL A 241 -16.49 1.09 8.80
C VAL A 241 -17.67 0.36 9.41
N ILE A 242 -17.45 -0.34 10.51
CA ILE A 242 -18.50 -1.01 11.29
C ILE A 242 -18.74 -0.22 12.56
N ILE A 243 -19.96 0.28 12.75
CA ILE A 243 -20.38 1.00 13.94
C ILE A 243 -21.27 0.10 14.79
N ASP A 244 -20.82 -0.20 16.00
CA ASP A 244 -21.60 -0.98 16.98
C ASP A 244 -22.62 -0.12 17.71
N GLY A 245 -23.68 -0.76 18.24
CA GLY A 245 -24.79 -0.08 18.90
C GLY A 245 -24.41 0.71 20.15
N ASP A 246 -23.27 0.39 20.79
CA ASP A 246 -22.74 1.09 21.96
C ASP A 246 -21.70 2.19 21.65
N CYS A 247 -21.56 2.52 20.37
CA CYS A 247 -20.60 3.51 19.88
C CYS A 247 -20.98 4.94 20.30
N ASP A 248 -19.97 5.73 20.65
CA ASP A 248 -20.09 7.20 20.75
C ASP A 248 -20.10 7.80 19.34
N LEU A 249 -21.29 8.03 18.78
CA LEU A 249 -21.45 8.49 17.39
C LEU A 249 -20.75 9.82 17.10
N PRO A 250 -20.86 10.86 17.95
CA PRO A 250 -20.13 12.11 17.75
C PRO A 250 -18.60 11.91 17.65
N ALA A 251 -18.02 11.13 18.56
CA ALA A 251 -16.58 10.84 18.53
C ALA A 251 -16.19 10.02 17.30
N ALA A 252 -16.97 9.01 16.93
CA ALA A 252 -16.75 8.23 15.73
C ALA A 252 -16.85 9.07 14.45
N ALA A 253 -17.86 9.95 14.37
CA ALA A 253 -18.07 10.83 13.22
C ALA A 253 -16.88 11.75 12.97
N GLN A 254 -16.27 12.32 14.03
CA GLN A 254 -15.06 13.16 13.91
C GLN A 254 -13.90 12.39 13.26
N ARG A 255 -13.69 11.14 13.67
CA ARG A 255 -12.60 10.29 13.15
C ARG A 255 -12.88 9.78 11.75
N ILE A 256 -14.11 9.40 11.47
CA ILE A 256 -14.53 8.94 10.13
C ILE A 256 -14.46 10.10 9.14
N ALA A 257 -14.94 11.30 9.51
CA ALA A 257 -14.86 12.50 8.68
C ALA A 257 -13.40 12.85 8.37
N TRP A 258 -12.51 12.86 9.38
CA TRP A 258 -11.08 13.08 9.17
C TRP A 258 -10.47 12.02 8.23
N GLY A 259 -10.71 10.74 8.49
CA GLY A 259 -10.17 9.65 7.67
C GLY A 259 -10.72 9.65 6.23
N LYS A 260 -11.94 10.14 6.05
CA LYS A 260 -12.57 10.27 4.73
C LYS A 260 -12.11 11.50 3.96
N LEU A 261 -11.85 12.61 4.64
CA LEU A 261 -11.55 13.88 3.99
C LEU A 261 -10.05 14.14 3.82
N LEU A 262 -9.19 13.40 4.50
CA LEU A 262 -7.74 13.42 4.23
C LEU A 262 -7.50 13.10 2.75
N ASN A 263 -6.76 13.95 2.05
CA ASN A 263 -6.54 13.87 0.61
C ASN A 263 -7.85 13.82 -0.22
N ALA A 264 -8.93 14.44 0.29
CA ALA A 264 -10.27 14.36 -0.28
C ALA A 264 -10.75 12.90 -0.52
N GLY A 265 -10.35 11.97 0.34
CA GLY A 265 -10.70 10.55 0.24
C GLY A 265 -9.94 9.76 -0.83
N GLN A 266 -8.93 10.34 -1.46
CA GLN A 266 -8.08 9.71 -2.48
C GLN A 266 -6.99 8.86 -1.81
N THR A 267 -7.41 7.91 -0.97
CA THR A 267 -6.57 7.10 -0.08
C THR A 267 -7.06 5.65 -0.11
N CYS A 268 -6.16 4.70 -0.35
CA CYS A 268 -6.49 3.27 -0.46
C CYS A 268 -7.12 2.66 0.80
N ILE A 269 -6.87 3.28 1.95
CA ILE A 269 -7.45 2.90 3.25
C ILE A 269 -8.50 3.89 3.75
N ALA A 270 -8.95 4.87 2.94
CA ALA A 270 -10.04 5.75 3.37
C ALA A 270 -11.30 4.93 3.69
N PRO A 271 -12.10 5.31 4.69
CA PRO A 271 -13.44 4.78 4.87
C PRO A 271 -14.20 4.80 3.55
N ASP A 272 -14.55 3.64 3.00
CA ASP A 272 -15.23 3.57 1.71
C ASP A 272 -16.74 3.51 1.88
N TYR A 273 -17.24 2.80 2.89
CA TYR A 273 -18.64 2.77 3.29
C TYR A 273 -18.79 2.48 4.79
N VAL A 274 -19.96 2.80 5.34
CA VAL A 274 -20.30 2.57 6.75
C VAL A 274 -21.43 1.57 6.88
N LEU A 275 -21.30 0.60 7.79
CA LEU A 275 -22.32 -0.32 8.22
C LEU A 275 -22.76 0.06 9.63
N VAL A 276 -24.05 0.31 9.83
CA VAL A 276 -24.59 0.79 11.09
C VAL A 276 -26.03 0.29 11.27
N ALA A 277 -26.51 0.17 12.51
CA ALA A 277 -27.90 -0.16 12.79
C ALA A 277 -28.87 0.88 12.22
N ASP A 278 -30.04 0.45 11.72
CA ASP A 278 -31.01 1.30 11.04
C ASP A 278 -31.37 2.55 11.87
N ALA A 279 -31.64 2.38 13.15
CA ALA A 279 -31.97 3.48 14.07
C ALA A 279 -30.84 4.51 14.26
N GLN A 280 -29.61 4.20 13.88
CA GLN A 280 -28.46 5.08 14.02
C GLN A 280 -28.05 5.76 12.69
N VAL A 281 -28.71 5.47 11.57
CA VAL A 281 -28.39 6.04 10.26
C VAL A 281 -28.52 7.56 10.30
N ASP A 282 -29.69 8.09 10.61
CA ASP A 282 -29.93 9.54 10.64
C ASP A 282 -29.08 10.26 11.70
N PRO A 283 -28.97 9.76 12.95
CA PRO A 283 -28.05 10.35 13.93
C PRO A 283 -26.59 10.39 13.44
N LEU A 284 -26.12 9.36 12.74
CA LEU A 284 -24.77 9.31 12.18
C LEU A 284 -24.59 10.32 11.04
N VAL A 285 -25.58 10.44 10.14
CA VAL A 285 -25.56 11.45 9.06
C VAL A 285 -25.39 12.85 9.66
N GLN A 286 -26.19 13.20 10.68
CA GLN A 286 -26.11 14.51 11.33
C GLN A 286 -24.76 14.72 12.04
N ALA A 287 -24.25 13.69 12.73
CA ALA A 287 -22.95 13.77 13.39
C ALA A 287 -21.80 13.94 12.39
N LEU A 288 -21.83 13.22 11.25
CA LEU A 288 -20.83 13.36 10.18
C LEU A 288 -20.88 14.73 9.51
N LEU A 289 -22.06 15.25 9.18
CA LEU A 289 -22.20 16.61 8.63
C LEU A 289 -21.67 17.67 9.60
N GLY A 290 -21.96 17.53 10.89
CA GLY A 290 -21.41 18.41 11.94
C GLY A 290 -19.89 18.32 12.05
N ALA A 291 -19.33 17.11 11.96
CA ALA A 291 -17.87 16.87 11.95
C ALA A 291 -17.20 17.49 10.71
N MET A 292 -17.79 17.30 9.52
CA MET A 292 -17.30 17.90 8.27
C MET A 292 -17.36 19.42 8.31
N GLN A 293 -18.45 20.00 8.86
CA GLN A 293 -18.59 21.44 9.06
C GLN A 293 -17.52 22.00 10.00
N SER A 294 -17.19 21.27 11.06
CA SER A 294 -16.14 21.68 12.00
C SER A 294 -14.75 21.66 11.37
N GLN A 295 -14.46 20.64 10.55
CA GLN A 295 -13.15 20.49 9.90
C GLN A 295 -12.98 21.41 8.69
N TYR A 296 -14.03 21.57 7.89
CA TYR A 296 -14.05 22.37 6.66
C TYR A 296 -15.27 23.27 6.61
N PRO A 297 -15.27 24.41 7.36
CA PRO A 297 -16.36 25.37 7.33
C PRO A 297 -16.51 26.10 5.99
N ARG A 298 -15.50 25.99 5.13
CA ARG A 298 -15.48 26.41 3.72
C ARG A 298 -14.74 25.34 2.91
N LEU A 299 -15.04 25.22 1.62
CA LEU A 299 -14.49 24.21 0.73
C LEU A 299 -13.92 24.79 -0.57
N ALA A 300 -14.74 25.54 -1.32
CA ALA A 300 -14.42 25.91 -2.70
C ALA A 300 -13.09 26.67 -2.83
N GLN A 301 -12.83 27.63 -1.97
CA GLN A 301 -11.60 28.40 -1.94
C GLN A 301 -10.69 28.09 -0.75
N ASN A 302 -11.00 27.01 0.00
CA ASN A 302 -10.21 26.63 1.16
C ASN A 302 -8.87 26.03 0.74
N PRO A 303 -7.71 26.62 1.10
CA PRO A 303 -6.40 26.08 0.77
C PRO A 303 -6.09 24.74 1.47
N ASP A 304 -6.80 24.46 2.57
CA ASP A 304 -6.60 23.22 3.35
C ASP A 304 -7.37 22.02 2.79
N TYR A 305 -8.29 22.24 1.82
CA TYR A 305 -9.08 21.17 1.23
C TYR A 305 -8.53 20.77 -0.13
N THR A 306 -8.14 19.51 -0.25
CA THR A 306 -7.46 18.95 -1.43
C THR A 306 -8.39 18.79 -2.63
N SER A 307 -7.90 19.12 -3.82
CA SER A 307 -8.60 18.90 -5.10
C SER A 307 -8.49 17.43 -5.57
N ILE A 308 -9.40 17.02 -6.44
CA ILE A 308 -9.32 15.72 -7.12
C ILE A 308 -8.20 15.78 -8.18
N ILE A 309 -7.37 14.75 -8.24
CA ILE A 309 -6.12 14.75 -9.02
C ILE A 309 -6.29 15.12 -10.49
N SER A 310 -7.36 14.68 -11.12
CA SER A 310 -7.56 14.93 -12.55
C SER A 310 -9.03 15.12 -12.91
N PRO A 311 -9.34 15.77 -14.07
CA PRO A 311 -10.71 15.89 -14.59
C PRO A 311 -11.40 14.54 -14.76
N ARG A 312 -10.68 13.51 -15.23
CA ARG A 312 -11.22 12.15 -15.39
C ARG A 312 -11.68 11.55 -14.06
N HIS A 313 -10.87 11.69 -12.99
CA HIS A 313 -11.23 11.19 -11.65
C HIS A 313 -12.40 11.98 -11.07
N TRP A 314 -12.43 13.28 -11.26
CA TRP A 314 -13.54 14.14 -10.85
C TRP A 314 -14.84 13.72 -11.55
N GLN A 315 -14.82 13.53 -12.88
CA GLN A 315 -15.98 13.12 -13.64
C GLN A 315 -16.50 11.74 -13.21
N ARG A 316 -15.61 10.78 -12.97
CA ARG A 316 -15.97 9.45 -12.46
C ARG A 316 -16.77 9.54 -11.14
N LEU A 317 -16.38 10.44 -10.23
CA LEU A 317 -17.09 10.65 -8.98
C LEU A 317 -18.47 11.28 -9.21
N GLN A 318 -18.59 12.23 -10.14
CA GLN A 318 -19.89 12.80 -10.52
C GLN A 318 -20.81 11.72 -11.13
N ASP A 319 -20.28 10.87 -12.00
CA ASP A 319 -21.02 9.76 -12.62
C ASP A 319 -21.53 8.77 -11.56
N MET A 320 -20.74 8.48 -10.52
CA MET A 320 -21.17 7.65 -9.39
C MET A 320 -22.31 8.28 -8.58
N LEU A 321 -22.27 9.60 -8.36
CA LEU A 321 -23.36 10.31 -7.68
C LEU A 321 -24.64 10.30 -8.54
N ALA A 322 -24.51 10.58 -9.81
CA ALA A 322 -25.64 10.55 -10.76
C ALA A 322 -26.30 9.16 -10.83
N ASP A 323 -25.49 8.09 -10.92
CA ASP A 323 -25.98 6.71 -10.88
C ASP A 323 -26.74 6.40 -9.58
N ALA A 324 -26.19 6.78 -8.42
CA ALA A 324 -26.81 6.55 -7.13
C ALA A 324 -28.15 7.31 -7.01
N GLN A 325 -28.18 8.57 -7.41
CA GLN A 325 -29.38 9.41 -7.39
C GLN A 325 -30.46 8.88 -8.34
N ALA A 326 -30.10 8.48 -9.54
CA ALA A 326 -31.03 7.92 -10.53
C ALA A 326 -31.67 6.61 -10.03
N GLN A 327 -30.96 5.84 -9.18
CA GLN A 327 -31.48 4.62 -8.56
C GLN A 327 -32.20 4.87 -7.22
N GLY A 328 -32.42 6.14 -6.82
CA GLY A 328 -33.23 6.53 -5.67
C GLY A 328 -32.46 6.67 -4.32
N ALA A 329 -31.13 6.74 -4.36
CA ALA A 329 -30.36 7.08 -3.18
C ALA A 329 -30.54 8.55 -2.78
N GLN A 330 -30.44 8.84 -1.48
CA GLN A 330 -30.48 10.19 -0.93
C GLN A 330 -29.06 10.73 -0.74
N LEU A 331 -28.83 11.95 -1.26
CA LEU A 331 -27.54 12.63 -1.16
C LEU A 331 -27.61 13.72 -0.11
N HIS A 332 -26.77 13.60 0.93
CA HIS A 332 -26.60 14.61 1.99
C HIS A 332 -25.29 15.34 1.72
N VAL A 333 -25.36 16.45 1.01
CA VAL A 333 -24.17 17.20 0.58
C VAL A 333 -23.72 18.13 1.69
N HIS A 334 -22.44 18.02 2.09
CA HIS A 334 -21.83 19.03 2.94
C HIS A 334 -21.47 20.25 2.08
N HIS A 335 -22.32 21.25 2.12
CA HIS A 335 -22.18 22.47 1.32
C HIS A 335 -22.27 23.72 2.20
N PRO A 336 -21.23 24.02 2.98
CA PRO A 336 -21.22 25.17 3.87
C PRO A 336 -21.28 26.46 3.06
N ALA A 337 -22.02 27.43 3.57
CA ALA A 337 -22.10 28.80 3.03
C ALA A 337 -22.63 28.95 1.57
N GLY A 338 -23.21 27.91 0.96
CA GLY A 338 -23.72 27.98 -0.41
C GLY A 338 -22.67 28.31 -1.47
N GLU A 339 -21.43 27.79 -1.30
CA GLU A 339 -20.29 28.09 -2.16
C GLU A 339 -20.49 27.54 -3.57
N VAL A 340 -20.01 28.27 -4.59
CA VAL A 340 -19.95 27.80 -5.97
C VAL A 340 -18.60 27.14 -6.22
N PHE A 341 -18.60 25.89 -6.66
CA PHE A 341 -17.38 25.17 -7.01
C PHE A 341 -17.02 25.44 -8.47
N ASP A 342 -15.79 25.90 -8.70
CA ASP A 342 -15.21 26.00 -10.03
C ASP A 342 -14.83 24.57 -10.50
N PRO A 343 -15.40 24.05 -11.61
CA PRO A 343 -14.99 22.74 -12.14
C PRO A 343 -13.51 22.65 -12.48
N ALA A 344 -12.88 23.75 -12.87
CA ALA A 344 -11.45 23.80 -13.17
C ALA A 344 -10.57 23.56 -11.94
N ALA A 345 -11.03 23.97 -10.75
CA ALA A 345 -10.35 23.70 -9.48
C ALA A 345 -10.48 22.24 -9.04
N ARG A 346 -11.35 21.47 -9.63
CA ARG A 346 -11.59 20.03 -9.33
C ARG A 346 -11.86 19.76 -7.84
N LYS A 347 -12.30 20.75 -7.08
CA LYS A 347 -12.78 20.53 -5.72
C LYS A 347 -14.18 19.95 -5.76
N MET A 348 -14.47 19.09 -4.80
CA MET A 348 -15.76 18.39 -4.74
C MET A 348 -16.30 18.44 -3.32
N ALA A 349 -17.53 18.92 -3.15
CA ALA A 349 -18.19 18.88 -1.85
C ALA A 349 -18.28 17.43 -1.34
N PRO A 350 -18.00 17.15 -0.06
CA PRO A 350 -18.24 15.86 0.54
C PRO A 350 -19.70 15.47 0.49
N VAL A 351 -19.99 14.21 0.16
CA VAL A 351 -21.36 13.71 0.04
C VAL A 351 -21.51 12.45 0.89
N ILE A 352 -22.48 12.46 1.80
CA ILE A 352 -22.95 11.24 2.48
C ILE A 352 -24.14 10.71 1.69
N ILE A 353 -24.20 9.40 1.49
CA ILE A 353 -25.28 8.76 0.73
C ILE A 353 -26.00 7.74 1.60
N THR A 354 -27.33 7.81 1.62
CA THR A 354 -28.21 6.83 2.26
C THR A 354 -29.12 6.16 1.23
N GLY A 355 -29.76 5.04 1.58
CA GLY A 355 -30.60 4.29 0.65
C GLY A 355 -29.82 3.58 -0.46
N VAL A 356 -28.57 3.22 -0.21
CA VAL A 356 -27.68 2.56 -1.16
C VAL A 356 -28.14 1.15 -1.46
N ARG A 357 -28.24 0.79 -2.74
CA ARG A 357 -28.60 -0.55 -3.23
C ARG A 357 -27.37 -1.28 -3.80
N PRO A 358 -27.32 -2.61 -3.77
CA PRO A 358 -26.20 -3.38 -4.31
C PRO A 358 -25.94 -3.17 -5.81
N SER A 359 -26.97 -2.75 -6.58
CA SER A 359 -26.87 -2.47 -8.02
C SER A 359 -26.15 -1.16 -8.35
N MET A 360 -26.03 -0.24 -7.40
CA MET A 360 -25.40 1.06 -7.61
C MET A 360 -23.88 0.91 -7.76
N ARG A 361 -23.29 1.68 -8.67
CA ARG A 361 -21.83 1.71 -8.87
C ARG A 361 -21.08 2.00 -7.57
N ILE A 362 -21.60 2.90 -6.75
CA ILE A 362 -21.01 3.27 -5.46
C ILE A 362 -20.96 2.12 -4.44
N ALA A 363 -21.82 1.11 -4.59
CA ALA A 363 -21.80 -0.10 -3.78
C ALA A 363 -20.78 -1.14 -4.28
N GLN A 364 -20.40 -1.08 -5.55
CA GLN A 364 -19.57 -2.09 -6.22
C GLN A 364 -18.13 -1.65 -6.42
N GLU A 365 -17.91 -0.39 -6.83
CA GLU A 365 -16.59 0.17 -7.14
C GLU A 365 -15.99 0.87 -5.91
N GLU A 366 -14.67 0.83 -5.77
CA GLU A 366 -13.93 1.67 -4.81
C GLU A 366 -14.13 3.15 -5.15
N ILE A 367 -14.48 3.95 -4.16
CA ILE A 367 -14.87 5.33 -4.39
C ILE A 367 -13.66 6.21 -4.68
N PHE A 368 -12.65 6.16 -3.83
CA PHE A 368 -11.42 6.95 -3.97
C PHE A 368 -11.69 8.46 -4.12
N GLY A 369 -12.58 8.98 -3.27
CA GLY A 369 -13.07 10.36 -3.30
C GLY A 369 -13.90 10.71 -2.06
N PRO A 370 -14.39 11.96 -1.94
CA PRO A 370 -15.07 12.46 -0.74
C PRO A 370 -16.56 12.07 -0.69
N ILE A 371 -16.88 10.83 -1.01
CA ILE A 371 -18.25 10.30 -0.98
C ILE A 371 -18.30 9.14 0.02
N LEU A 372 -19.29 9.13 0.90
CA LEU A 372 -19.41 8.13 1.98
C LEU A 372 -20.81 7.52 2.02
N PRO A 373 -21.03 6.32 1.47
CA PRO A 373 -22.25 5.56 1.64
C PRO A 373 -22.44 5.11 3.10
N ILE A 374 -23.64 5.26 3.64
CA ILE A 374 -24.08 4.68 4.89
C ILE A 374 -25.14 3.63 4.58
N MET A 375 -24.91 2.42 5.03
CA MET A 375 -25.77 1.27 4.80
C MET A 375 -26.32 0.75 6.12
N ALA A 376 -27.63 0.67 6.21
CA ALA A 376 -28.31 0.07 7.36
C ALA A 376 -28.04 -1.45 7.38
N CYS A 377 -27.70 -1.96 8.54
CA CYS A 377 -27.56 -3.39 8.83
C CYS A 377 -28.26 -3.72 10.15
N GLY A 378 -29.00 -4.82 10.18
CA GLY A 378 -29.79 -5.18 11.35
C GLY A 378 -28.94 -5.60 12.55
N ASP A 379 -28.16 -6.64 12.39
CA ASP A 379 -27.35 -7.19 13.47
C ASP A 379 -25.91 -7.51 13.03
N LEU A 380 -25.07 -7.94 13.96
CA LEU A 380 -23.68 -8.26 13.69
C LEU A 380 -23.51 -9.41 12.68
N ASP A 381 -24.42 -10.38 12.64
CA ASP A 381 -24.33 -11.50 11.71
C ASP A 381 -24.56 -11.04 10.26
N GLN A 382 -25.49 -10.11 10.05
CA GLN A 382 -25.69 -9.46 8.74
C GLN A 382 -24.49 -8.60 8.34
N VAL A 383 -23.90 -7.83 9.27
CA VAL A 383 -22.68 -7.07 9.05
C VAL A 383 -21.52 -7.99 8.60
N LEU A 384 -21.31 -9.08 9.33
CA LEU A 384 -20.28 -10.07 9.03
C LEU A 384 -20.51 -10.75 7.67
N ALA A 385 -21.77 -11.12 7.37
CA ALA A 385 -22.14 -11.68 6.09
C ALA A 385 -21.87 -10.70 4.94
N HIS A 386 -22.25 -9.42 5.11
CA HIS A 386 -22.02 -8.37 4.12
C HIS A 386 -20.53 -8.18 3.81
N VAL A 387 -19.67 -8.15 4.83
CA VAL A 387 -18.21 -8.00 4.65
C VAL A 387 -17.62 -9.25 3.98
N ARG A 388 -18.02 -10.46 4.39
CA ARG A 388 -17.49 -11.72 3.85
C ARG A 388 -17.88 -12.01 2.39
N GLN A 389 -19.03 -11.49 1.94
CA GLN A 389 -19.49 -11.65 0.54
C GLN A 389 -18.74 -10.74 -0.45
N ARG A 390 -17.95 -9.79 0.04
CA ARG A 390 -17.19 -8.85 -0.78
C ARG A 390 -15.73 -9.25 -0.89
N ASP A 391 -15.04 -8.62 -1.83
CA ASP A 391 -13.59 -8.69 -1.91
C ASP A 391 -12.96 -8.25 -0.59
N ARG A 392 -11.90 -8.95 -0.18
CA ARG A 392 -11.17 -8.66 1.06
C ARG A 392 -10.54 -7.27 0.97
N PRO A 393 -10.91 -6.33 1.87
CA PRO A 393 -10.45 -4.95 1.80
C PRO A 393 -9.02 -4.80 2.33
N LEU A 394 -8.35 -3.72 1.94
CA LEU A 394 -7.06 -3.35 2.50
C LEU A 394 -7.17 -2.92 3.96
N ALA A 395 -8.23 -2.20 4.34
CA ALA A 395 -8.49 -1.81 5.72
C ALA A 395 -9.92 -2.15 6.17
N LEU A 396 -10.09 -2.33 7.49
CA LEU A 396 -11.37 -2.47 8.15
C LEU A 396 -11.36 -1.62 9.43
N TYR A 397 -12.47 -0.97 9.76
CA TYR A 397 -12.63 -0.10 10.91
C TYR A 397 -13.76 -0.57 11.79
N TRP A 398 -13.50 -0.65 13.10
CA TRP A 398 -14.50 -0.96 14.10
C TRP A 398 -14.63 0.19 15.09
N PHE A 399 -15.87 0.63 15.33
CA PHE A 399 -16.20 1.63 16.34
C PHE A 399 -17.21 1.05 17.33
N GLY A 400 -16.85 0.98 18.59
CA GLY A 400 -17.67 0.46 19.67
C GLY A 400 -16.85 0.06 20.90
N ARG A 401 -17.54 -0.28 21.97
CA ARG A 401 -16.95 -0.64 23.26
C ARG A 401 -17.05 -2.14 23.55
N ASN A 402 -17.97 -2.84 22.89
CA ASN A 402 -18.20 -4.28 23.12
C ASN A 402 -17.04 -5.12 22.56
N THR A 403 -16.20 -5.62 23.45
CA THR A 403 -15.01 -6.39 23.09
C THR A 403 -15.33 -7.75 22.49
N GLN A 404 -16.42 -8.40 22.89
CA GLN A 404 -16.82 -9.72 22.35
C GLN A 404 -17.28 -9.57 20.88
N ARG A 405 -18.06 -8.56 20.57
CA ARG A 405 -18.53 -8.29 19.20
C ARG A 405 -17.36 -7.86 18.32
N ARG A 406 -16.47 -6.99 18.84
CA ARG A 406 -15.20 -6.63 18.16
C ARG A 406 -14.38 -7.87 17.83
N ASP A 407 -14.16 -8.76 18.80
CA ASP A 407 -13.33 -9.95 18.62
C ASP A 407 -13.94 -10.94 17.63
N ARG A 408 -15.28 -10.98 17.52
CA ARG A 408 -15.96 -11.71 16.44
C ARG A 408 -15.62 -11.10 15.07
N VAL A 409 -15.72 -9.78 14.91
CA VAL A 409 -15.34 -9.11 13.65
C VAL A 409 -13.90 -9.43 13.28
N LEU A 410 -12.96 -9.34 14.22
CA LEU A 410 -11.54 -9.62 13.99
C LEU A 410 -11.27 -11.07 13.58
N ARG A 411 -12.03 -12.03 14.05
CA ARG A 411 -11.84 -13.47 13.77
C ARG A 411 -12.62 -13.94 12.55
N GLU A 412 -13.79 -13.35 12.30
CA GLU A 412 -14.70 -13.81 11.26
C GLU A 412 -14.59 -13.03 9.95
N THR A 413 -13.77 -11.99 9.89
CA THR A 413 -13.47 -11.25 8.66
C THR A 413 -11.98 -11.30 8.33
N ILE A 414 -11.63 -11.06 7.07
CA ILE A 414 -10.24 -10.98 6.60
C ILE A 414 -10.04 -9.63 5.89
N SER A 415 -9.03 -8.87 6.32
CA SER A 415 -8.60 -7.61 5.72
C SER A 415 -7.08 -7.49 5.79
N GLY A 416 -6.50 -6.52 5.08
CA GLY A 416 -5.07 -6.21 5.20
C GLY A 416 -4.70 -5.70 6.59
N GLY A 417 -5.48 -4.77 7.14
CA GLY A 417 -5.28 -4.25 8.49
C GLY A 417 -6.59 -3.78 9.13
N VAL A 418 -6.56 -3.54 10.45
CA VAL A 418 -7.71 -3.06 11.23
C VAL A 418 -7.31 -1.92 12.14
N SER A 419 -8.15 -0.86 12.21
CA SER A 419 -8.09 0.11 13.32
C SER A 419 -9.35 0.04 14.16
N ILE A 420 -9.18 0.13 15.48
CA ILE A 420 -10.27 0.11 16.47
C ILE A 420 -10.47 1.52 16.99
N ASN A 421 -11.70 2.02 16.92
CA ASN A 421 -12.10 3.36 17.36
C ASN A 421 -11.28 4.50 16.72
N ASP A 422 -10.74 4.26 15.54
CA ASP A 422 -10.04 5.25 14.71
C ASP A 422 -10.01 4.82 13.24
N CYS A 423 -9.57 5.71 12.35
CA CYS A 423 -9.33 5.43 10.94
C CYS A 423 -7.86 5.62 10.59
N LEU A 424 -7.39 4.94 9.54
CA LEU A 424 -6.07 5.08 8.90
C LEU A 424 -4.85 4.68 9.76
N LEU A 425 -4.83 4.91 11.07
CA LEU A 425 -3.63 4.93 11.91
C LEU A 425 -2.84 3.60 11.98
N HIS A 426 -3.42 2.47 11.56
CA HIS A 426 -2.68 1.21 11.48
C HIS A 426 -1.55 1.25 10.45
N VAL A 427 -1.66 2.09 9.37
CA VAL A 427 -0.60 2.22 8.35
C VAL A 427 0.67 2.85 8.90
N SER A 428 0.57 3.69 9.93
CA SER A 428 1.73 4.36 10.54
C SER A 428 2.47 3.51 11.57
N GLN A 429 1.98 2.28 11.86
CA GLN A 429 2.57 1.40 12.89
C GLN A 429 3.73 0.58 12.32
N LEU A 430 4.95 1.09 12.50
CA LEU A 430 6.17 0.50 11.92
C LEU A 430 6.58 -0.86 12.51
N SER A 431 5.98 -1.25 13.63
CA SER A 431 6.16 -2.55 14.27
C SER A 431 5.16 -3.62 13.80
N GLN A 432 4.30 -3.27 12.85
CA GLN A 432 3.31 -4.16 12.24
C GLN A 432 3.53 -4.23 10.73
N PRO A 433 3.19 -5.37 10.08
CA PRO A 433 3.18 -5.43 8.62
C PRO A 433 2.05 -4.56 8.08
N PHE A 434 2.28 -3.95 6.92
CA PHE A 434 1.24 -3.33 6.12
C PHE A 434 1.17 -4.04 4.77
N GLY A 435 -0.02 -4.42 4.34
CA GLY A 435 -0.26 -5.09 3.07
C GLY A 435 -1.65 -5.67 3.00
N GLY A 436 -2.15 -5.85 1.78
CA GLY A 436 -3.46 -6.41 1.50
C GLY A 436 -3.48 -7.93 1.42
N VAL A 437 -4.66 -8.49 1.10
CA VAL A 437 -4.87 -9.93 0.94
C VAL A 437 -5.80 -10.22 -0.25
N GLY A 438 -5.31 -10.98 -1.23
CA GLY A 438 -6.05 -11.29 -2.45
C GLY A 438 -6.31 -10.05 -3.30
N PRO A 439 -7.58 -9.63 -3.50
CA PRO A 439 -7.90 -8.45 -4.32
C PRO A 439 -7.33 -7.12 -3.80
N SER A 440 -7.03 -7.02 -2.50
CA SER A 440 -6.43 -5.82 -1.90
C SER A 440 -4.91 -5.83 -1.86
N GLY A 441 -4.26 -6.96 -2.18
CA GLY A 441 -2.81 -7.00 -2.27
C GLY A 441 -2.19 -8.37 -2.05
N GLN A 442 -0.86 -8.39 -2.18
CA GLN A 442 -0.02 -9.58 -1.97
C GLN A 442 1.31 -9.14 -1.36
N GLY A 443 1.77 -9.85 -0.35
CA GLY A 443 2.96 -9.48 0.41
C GLY A 443 2.67 -8.44 1.49
N ALA A 444 3.71 -7.90 2.07
CA ALA A 444 3.63 -6.84 3.07
C ALA A 444 4.95 -6.08 3.10
N HIS A 445 4.89 -4.83 3.54
CA HIS A 445 6.05 -3.98 3.77
C HIS A 445 5.98 -3.30 5.15
N HIS A 446 6.83 -2.34 5.43
CA HIS A 446 7.09 -1.65 6.68
C HIS A 446 8.03 -2.40 7.64
N GLY A 447 9.02 -1.66 8.13
CA GLY A 447 9.92 -2.11 9.18
C GLY A 447 10.61 -3.44 8.85
N GLN A 448 10.55 -4.39 9.76
CA GLN A 448 11.17 -5.70 9.57
C GLN A 448 10.57 -6.49 8.40
N TRP A 449 9.26 -6.39 8.18
CA TRP A 449 8.59 -7.12 7.08
C TRP A 449 9.03 -6.61 5.71
N GLY A 450 9.14 -5.28 5.54
CA GLY A 450 9.68 -4.69 4.32
C GLY A 450 11.15 -5.06 4.08
N PHE A 451 11.98 -5.03 5.13
CA PHE A 451 13.35 -5.52 5.05
C PHE A 451 13.41 -7.00 4.64
N GLU A 452 12.55 -7.86 5.20
CA GLU A 452 12.52 -9.29 4.91
C GLU A 452 11.94 -9.60 3.52
N SER A 453 10.93 -8.86 3.05
CA SER A 453 10.38 -9.00 1.69
C SER A 453 11.43 -8.67 0.61
N CYS A 454 12.35 -7.74 0.92
CA CYS A 454 13.48 -7.38 0.07
C CYS A 454 14.74 -8.19 0.36
N SER A 455 14.64 -9.31 1.09
CA SER A 455 15.78 -10.15 1.48
C SER A 455 15.51 -11.63 1.24
N LYS A 456 16.53 -12.35 0.78
CA LYS A 456 16.55 -13.81 0.87
C LYS A 456 16.96 -14.22 2.27
N LEU A 457 16.06 -14.81 3.04
CA LEU A 457 16.41 -15.47 4.31
C LEU A 457 17.02 -16.83 3.98
N LYS A 458 18.36 -16.86 3.80
CA LYS A 458 19.08 -18.07 3.40
C LYS A 458 19.17 -19.03 4.59
N PRO A 459 18.56 -20.22 4.52
CA PRO A 459 18.72 -21.23 5.56
C PRO A 459 20.11 -21.85 5.50
N ILE A 460 20.73 -22.01 6.66
CA ILE A 460 22.06 -22.61 6.80
C ILE A 460 21.96 -23.69 7.87
N PHE A 461 22.22 -24.93 7.49
CA PHE A 461 22.39 -26.05 8.40
C PHE A 461 23.87 -26.32 8.62
N ILE A 462 24.30 -26.30 9.86
CA ILE A 462 25.69 -26.56 10.25
C ILE A 462 25.73 -27.89 11.00
N GLN A 463 26.27 -28.91 10.34
CA GLN A 463 26.38 -30.25 10.94
C GLN A 463 27.40 -30.24 12.08
N SER A 464 27.08 -30.98 13.14
CA SER A 464 28.04 -31.29 14.20
C SER A 464 29.09 -32.31 13.75
N ARG A 465 30.28 -32.24 14.33
CA ARG A 465 31.27 -33.33 14.15
C ARG A 465 30.76 -34.63 14.76
N TRP A 466 29.93 -34.54 15.79
CA TRP A 466 29.29 -35.67 16.44
C TRP A 466 27.87 -35.80 15.88
N HIS A 467 27.66 -36.67 14.92
CA HIS A 467 26.37 -36.88 14.28
C HIS A 467 26.06 -38.35 14.10
N GLY A 468 24.79 -38.73 14.16
CA GLY A 468 24.33 -40.12 14.00
C GLY A 468 24.09 -40.57 12.55
N MET A 469 24.56 -39.81 11.52
CA MET A 469 24.24 -40.10 10.13
C MET A 469 24.70 -41.47 9.65
N GLY A 470 25.77 -42.01 10.21
CA GLY A 470 26.20 -43.37 9.94
C GLY A 470 25.20 -44.46 10.33
N LEU A 471 24.27 -44.14 11.24
CA LEU A 471 23.21 -45.07 11.67
C LEU A 471 22.05 -45.15 10.67
N VAL A 472 21.91 -44.11 9.83
CA VAL A 472 20.79 -43.96 8.85
C VAL A 472 21.26 -43.93 7.40
N SER A 473 22.57 -44.11 7.15
CA SER A 473 23.16 -44.22 5.83
C SER A 473 23.34 -45.70 5.39
N ALA A 474 23.43 -45.92 4.09
CA ALA A 474 23.71 -47.25 3.55
C ALA A 474 25.17 -47.68 3.84
N PRO A 475 25.42 -49.00 4.06
CA PRO A 475 24.44 -50.09 4.12
C PRO A 475 23.56 -50.00 5.37
N TYR A 476 22.24 -50.07 5.17
CA TYR A 476 21.26 -49.89 6.25
C TYR A 476 21.34 -51.00 7.29
N GLY A 477 21.56 -50.59 8.55
CA GLY A 477 21.69 -51.52 9.68
C GLY A 477 20.37 -51.90 10.34
N ARG A 478 20.46 -52.71 11.41
CA ARG A 478 19.32 -53.23 12.18
C ARG A 478 18.48 -52.10 12.82
N LEU A 479 19.09 -50.97 13.15
CA LEU A 479 18.44 -49.84 13.79
C LEU A 479 17.36 -49.21 12.90
N ILE A 480 17.65 -48.97 11.63
CA ILE A 480 16.69 -48.40 10.67
C ILE A 480 15.52 -49.36 10.44
N ASN A 481 15.79 -50.69 10.34
CA ASN A 481 14.75 -51.69 10.18
C ASN A 481 13.84 -51.78 11.43
N TRP A 482 14.41 -51.63 12.61
CA TRP A 482 13.63 -51.56 13.85
C TRP A 482 12.77 -50.28 13.93
N ALA A 483 13.36 -49.14 13.64
CA ALA A 483 12.63 -47.86 13.60
C ALA A 483 11.47 -47.91 12.58
N PHE A 484 11.68 -48.48 11.39
CA PHE A 484 10.62 -48.64 10.38
C PHE A 484 9.47 -49.52 10.91
N ARG A 485 9.79 -50.66 11.54
CA ARG A 485 8.76 -51.54 12.13
C ARG A 485 7.96 -50.85 13.26
N PHE A 486 8.60 -49.97 14.02
CA PHE A 486 7.93 -49.19 15.05
C PHE A 486 7.02 -48.14 14.46
N PHE A 487 7.46 -47.45 13.39
CA PHE A 487 6.69 -46.42 12.71
C PHE A 487 5.47 -47.00 11.94
N THR A 488 5.55 -48.26 11.48
CA THR A 488 4.50 -48.91 10.68
C THR A 488 3.48 -49.69 11.54
N ARG A 489 3.62 -49.70 12.86
CA ARG A 489 2.65 -50.23 13.80
C ARG A 489 1.74 -49.12 14.30
#